data_25e010c95cc3a1c1b760ea4a77bfa554
#
_entry.id   25e010c95cc3a1c1b760ea4a77bfa554
#
_cell.length_a   1.000
_cell.length_b   1.000
_cell.length_c   1.000
_cell.angle_alpha   90.00
_cell.angle_beta   90.00
_cell.angle_gamma   90.00
#
_symmetry.space_group_name_H-M   'P 1'
#
loop_
_entity.id
_entity.type
_entity.pdbx_description
1 polymer ?
#
loop_
_entity_poly.entity_id
_entity_poly.type
_entity_poly.pdbx_seq_one_letter_code
_entity_poly.pdbx_strand_id
1 'polypeptide(L)'
;ISCSLVGSEMCIRDRGKTVLSLVGLGYVGMPIAVAFAKKVKVIGFDLNAEKISLYKSGIDPTNEVGNEEIKSSKVEFTANEIDLRKAKFHIVAVPTPVNADHTPDLTPVEGASTILGRNLTKGSIVVYESTVYPGVTEDICVPILEKESGLKCGIDFKVGYSPERINPGDKEHRINNIVKIVSGMDEETLDVIAKVYELVVEAGVHKAESIKVAEAAKVIENSQRDINIAFMNELSIIFNKMGIDTKSVLEAAGTKWNFLKFYPGLVGGHCIGVDPYYLTYKAEALGYHSQIILSGRRINDDMGKYVAENLVKHLIKAEKPVKNAKVAILGFTFKENCPDTRNTKIIDIVKELREYGIEPIISDTTCLLYTSPSPRDCS
;
A
#
# COMPACT_ATOMS: atom_id res chain seq x y z
N ILE A 1 37.13 24.86 -2.90
CA ILE A 1 37.33 23.43 -3.18
C ILE A 1 36.05 22.76 -2.75
N SER A 2 35.15 22.62 -3.71
CA SER A 2 33.87 21.89 -3.53
C SER A 2 34.20 20.41 -3.38
N CYS A 3 34.09 19.89 -2.18
CA CYS A 3 34.02 18.46 -1.96
C CYS A 3 32.58 18.06 -2.32
N SER A 4 32.38 17.47 -3.50
CA SER A 4 31.08 16.92 -3.89
C SER A 4 30.64 15.90 -2.84
N LEU A 5 29.46 16.07 -2.29
CA LEU A 5 28.96 15.42 -1.07
C LEU A 5 28.79 13.90 -1.19
N VAL A 6 28.88 13.35 -2.38
CA VAL A 6 28.89 11.90 -2.60
C VAL A 6 29.66 11.63 -3.89
N GLY A 7 30.91 11.26 -3.79
CA GLY A 7 31.56 10.61 -4.91
C GLY A 7 30.79 9.32 -5.21
N SER A 8 30.01 9.33 -6.29
CA SER A 8 29.13 8.24 -6.71
C SER A 8 29.82 6.89 -6.86
N GLU A 9 31.15 6.88 -6.96
CA GLU A 9 31.96 5.68 -6.98
C GLU A 9 32.27 5.10 -5.57
N MET A 10 32.22 5.91 -4.51
CA MET A 10 32.64 5.49 -3.18
C MET A 10 31.56 4.67 -2.44
N CYS A 11 30.27 4.96 -2.68
CA CYS A 11 29.17 4.20 -2.07
C CYS A 11 28.97 2.80 -2.68
N ILE A 12 29.35 2.58 -3.94
CA ILE A 12 29.08 1.33 -4.66
C ILE A 12 30.32 0.42 -4.72
N ARG A 13 31.54 0.97 -4.76
CA ARG A 13 32.78 0.19 -4.79
C ARG A 13 33.09 -0.53 -3.47
N ASP A 14 32.65 0.01 -2.34
CA ASP A 14 32.89 -0.58 -1.02
C ASP A 14 31.64 -1.34 -0.54
N ARG A 15 31.23 -2.40 -1.27
CA ARG A 15 30.05 -3.24 -0.99
C ARG A 15 29.96 -3.76 0.45
N GLY A 16 31.05 -3.70 1.22
CA GLY A 16 31.11 -4.11 2.63
C GLY A 16 30.89 -2.98 3.64
N LYS A 17 30.86 -1.71 3.23
CA LYS A 17 30.77 -0.55 4.13
C LYS A 17 29.46 0.24 4.00
N THR A 18 28.72 0.08 2.92
CA THR A 18 27.42 0.76 2.75
C THR A 18 26.38 0.10 3.65
N VAL A 19 25.86 0.84 4.62
CA VAL A 19 24.78 0.42 5.50
C VAL A 19 23.50 1.12 5.05
N LEU A 20 22.48 0.34 4.75
CA LEU A 20 21.13 0.81 4.43
C LEU A 20 20.25 0.63 5.66
N SER A 21 19.38 1.57 5.95
CA SER A 21 18.30 1.36 6.92
C SER A 21 16.94 1.31 6.25
N LEU A 22 16.09 0.45 6.77
CA LEU A 22 14.67 0.39 6.44
C LEU A 22 13.86 0.76 7.66
N VAL A 23 13.04 1.79 7.53
CA VAL A 23 12.17 2.33 8.58
C VAL A 23 10.74 1.89 8.30
N GLY A 24 10.21 1.04 9.18
CA GLY A 24 8.92 0.36 9.00
C GLY A 24 9.08 -1.03 8.39
N LEU A 25 8.87 -2.07 9.21
CA LEU A 25 9.01 -3.48 8.82
C LEU A 25 7.63 -4.16 8.70
N GLY A 26 6.74 -3.53 7.95
CA GLY A 26 5.44 -4.08 7.60
C GLY A 26 5.48 -4.92 6.32
N TYR A 27 4.31 -5.06 5.69
CA TYR A 27 4.08 -5.80 4.44
C TYR A 27 4.96 -5.33 3.27
N VAL A 28 5.34 -4.05 3.26
CA VAL A 28 6.20 -3.44 2.25
C VAL A 28 7.66 -3.52 2.68
N GLY A 29 7.97 -3.03 3.87
CA GLY A 29 9.35 -2.86 4.28
C GLY A 29 10.10 -4.16 4.54
N MET A 30 9.44 -5.21 5.03
CA MET A 30 10.12 -6.46 5.31
C MET A 30 10.65 -7.16 4.04
N PRO A 31 9.85 -7.37 2.98
CA PRO A 31 10.37 -7.93 1.73
C PRO A 31 11.54 -7.14 1.15
N ILE A 32 11.48 -5.81 1.21
CA ILE A 32 12.54 -4.91 0.74
C ILE A 32 13.81 -5.10 1.59
N ALA A 33 13.68 -5.12 2.94
CA ALA A 33 14.81 -5.31 3.85
C ALA A 33 15.55 -6.62 3.58
N VAL A 34 14.81 -7.72 3.43
CA VAL A 34 15.37 -9.04 3.15
C VAL A 34 16.02 -9.08 1.78
N ALA A 35 15.43 -8.47 0.75
CA ALA A 35 16.02 -8.40 -0.59
C ALA A 35 17.37 -7.66 -0.56
N PHE A 36 17.42 -6.48 0.06
CA PHE A 36 18.67 -5.73 0.20
C PHE A 36 19.71 -6.42 1.07
N ALA A 37 19.29 -7.14 2.14
CA ALA A 37 20.21 -7.85 3.03
C ALA A 37 21.00 -8.97 2.35
N LYS A 38 20.56 -9.43 1.16
CA LYS A 38 21.33 -10.36 0.30
C LYS A 38 22.51 -9.69 -0.39
N LYS A 39 22.51 -8.35 -0.47
CA LYS A 39 23.49 -7.57 -1.26
C LYS A 39 24.33 -6.61 -0.41
N VAL A 40 23.73 -5.99 0.61
CA VAL A 40 24.36 -4.98 1.47
C VAL A 40 23.98 -5.21 2.93
N LYS A 41 24.67 -4.51 3.86
CA LYS A 41 24.28 -4.51 5.27
C LYS A 41 23.00 -3.70 5.47
N VAL A 42 21.98 -4.30 6.12
CA VAL A 42 20.67 -3.67 6.34
C VAL A 42 20.35 -3.60 7.82
N ILE A 43 19.94 -2.43 8.29
CA ILE A 43 19.32 -2.20 9.59
C ILE A 43 17.83 -2.08 9.38
N GLY A 44 17.05 -3.02 9.91
CA GLY A 44 15.61 -3.00 9.91
C GLY A 44 15.08 -2.40 11.22
N PHE A 45 14.46 -1.22 11.12
CA PHE A 45 13.91 -0.52 12.27
C PHE A 45 12.38 -0.53 12.24
N ASP A 46 11.77 -0.85 13.39
CA ASP A 46 10.33 -0.72 13.62
C ASP A 46 10.09 -0.27 15.07
N LEU A 47 9.11 0.61 15.29
CA LEU A 47 8.74 1.08 16.63
C LEU A 47 8.16 -0.03 17.51
N ASN A 48 7.57 -1.05 16.92
CA ASN A 48 6.96 -2.15 17.66
C ASN A 48 8.04 -3.14 18.13
N ALA A 49 8.41 -3.03 19.41
CA ALA A 49 9.45 -3.88 20.02
C ALA A 49 9.06 -5.37 20.05
N GLU A 50 7.77 -5.70 20.17
CA GLU A 50 7.30 -7.10 20.14
C GLU A 50 7.50 -7.69 18.74
N LYS A 51 7.17 -6.95 17.70
CA LYS A 51 7.40 -7.33 16.32
C LYS A 51 8.89 -7.53 16.02
N ILE A 52 9.75 -6.63 16.51
CA ILE A 52 11.21 -6.79 16.43
C ILE A 52 11.69 -8.05 17.15
N SER A 53 11.11 -8.37 18.30
CA SER A 53 11.43 -9.62 19.04
C SER A 53 11.05 -10.86 18.23
N LEU A 54 9.89 -10.88 17.57
CA LEU A 54 9.46 -11.96 16.69
C LEU A 54 10.45 -12.14 15.53
N TYR A 55 10.82 -11.07 14.84
CA TYR A 55 11.80 -11.13 13.74
C TYR A 55 13.16 -11.67 14.23
N LYS A 56 13.66 -11.21 15.38
CA LYS A 56 14.90 -11.73 15.98
C LYS A 56 14.82 -13.22 16.32
N SER A 57 13.63 -13.72 16.64
CA SER A 57 13.40 -15.15 16.88
C SER A 57 13.14 -15.96 15.60
N GLY A 58 13.17 -15.32 14.43
CA GLY A 58 12.95 -15.97 13.13
C GLY A 58 11.48 -16.20 12.78
N ILE A 59 10.57 -15.45 13.41
CA ILE A 59 9.14 -15.51 13.14
C ILE A 59 8.74 -14.30 12.32
N ASP A 60 8.03 -14.53 11.21
CA ASP A 60 7.45 -13.48 10.36
C ASP A 60 5.99 -13.23 10.74
N PRO A 61 5.67 -12.17 11.51
CA PRO A 61 4.29 -11.88 11.88
C PRO A 61 3.46 -11.34 10.70
N THR A 62 4.09 -10.95 9.58
CA THR A 62 3.40 -10.47 8.40
C THR A 62 3.09 -11.57 7.40
N ASN A 63 3.78 -12.70 7.50
CA ASN A 63 3.72 -13.84 6.58
C ASN A 63 3.98 -13.49 5.10
N GLU A 64 4.73 -12.42 4.85
CA GLU A 64 5.07 -11.96 3.49
C GLU A 64 6.31 -12.64 2.93
N VAL A 65 7.32 -12.86 3.76
CA VAL A 65 8.57 -13.52 3.36
C VAL A 65 8.69 -14.92 3.92
N GLY A 66 8.01 -15.20 5.03
CA GLY A 66 8.01 -16.48 5.73
C GLY A 66 9.17 -16.68 6.71
N ASN A 67 8.97 -17.56 7.68
CA ASN A 67 9.89 -17.75 8.79
C ASN A 67 11.29 -18.19 8.36
N GLU A 68 11.39 -19.06 7.36
CA GLU A 68 12.70 -19.57 6.90
C GLU A 68 13.55 -18.45 6.26
N GLU A 69 12.91 -17.56 5.50
CA GLU A 69 13.59 -16.40 4.91
C GLU A 69 14.04 -15.41 6.00
N ILE A 70 13.21 -15.18 7.04
CA ILE A 70 13.59 -14.34 8.19
C ILE A 70 14.78 -14.95 8.94
N LYS A 71 14.76 -16.25 9.25
CA LYS A 71 15.87 -16.93 9.95
C LYS A 71 17.19 -16.87 9.19
N SER A 72 17.14 -16.97 7.86
CA SER A 72 18.32 -16.91 7.00
C SER A 72 18.77 -15.49 6.67
N SER A 73 17.93 -14.50 6.95
CA SER A 73 18.16 -13.09 6.62
C SER A 73 19.33 -12.52 7.47
N LYS A 74 20.09 -11.61 6.84
CA LYS A 74 21.18 -10.86 7.49
C LYS A 74 20.73 -9.45 7.93
N VAL A 75 19.44 -9.21 8.07
CA VAL A 75 18.90 -7.94 8.56
C VAL A 75 19.20 -7.78 10.04
N GLU A 76 19.78 -6.66 10.43
CA GLU A 76 19.99 -6.26 11.83
C GLU A 76 18.70 -5.60 12.34
N PHE A 77 17.83 -6.38 13.00
CA PHE A 77 16.55 -5.89 13.52
C PHE A 77 16.72 -5.07 14.79
N THR A 78 16.12 -3.88 14.85
CA THR A 78 16.21 -2.99 16.03
C THR A 78 14.93 -2.17 16.23
N ALA A 79 14.60 -1.90 17.49
CA ALA A 79 13.64 -0.88 17.90
C ALA A 79 14.31 0.38 18.46
N ASN A 80 15.66 0.42 18.46
CA ASN A 80 16.44 1.56 18.94
C ASN A 80 16.74 2.51 17.78
N GLU A 81 16.15 3.71 17.82
CA GLU A 81 16.31 4.71 16.75
C GLU A 81 17.76 5.17 16.55
N ILE A 82 18.62 5.08 17.60
CA ILE A 82 20.03 5.48 17.52
C ILE A 82 20.80 4.64 16.50
N ASP A 83 20.37 3.40 16.26
CA ASP A 83 21.02 2.52 15.30
C ASP A 83 20.90 3.05 13.86
N LEU A 84 19.90 3.89 13.56
CA LEU A 84 19.73 4.53 12.25
C LEU A 84 20.94 5.41 11.87
N ARG A 85 21.67 5.97 12.84
CA ARG A 85 22.88 6.79 12.61
C ARG A 85 24.01 6.03 11.90
N LYS A 86 23.96 4.69 11.93
CA LYS A 86 24.96 3.84 11.27
C LYS A 86 24.77 3.77 9.75
N ALA A 87 23.57 4.14 9.27
CA ALA A 87 23.23 4.13 7.85
C ALA A 87 23.40 5.51 7.19
N LYS A 88 23.56 5.50 5.87
CA LYS A 88 23.59 6.70 5.02
C LYS A 88 22.51 6.69 3.95
N PHE A 89 21.94 5.55 3.68
CA PHE A 89 20.81 5.39 2.78
C PHE A 89 19.63 4.86 3.58
N HIS A 90 18.56 5.63 3.64
CA HIS A 90 17.39 5.33 4.46
C HIS A 90 16.17 5.15 3.57
N ILE A 91 15.46 4.04 3.72
CA ILE A 91 14.18 3.80 3.05
C ILE A 91 13.08 3.85 4.10
N VAL A 92 12.04 4.66 3.86
CA VAL A 92 10.89 4.82 4.75
C VAL A 92 9.70 4.11 4.11
N ALA A 93 9.23 3.04 4.75
CA ALA A 93 8.15 2.17 4.26
C ALA A 93 7.10 1.94 5.36
N VAL A 94 6.51 3.03 5.85
CA VAL A 94 5.46 3.02 6.88
C VAL A 94 4.07 3.08 6.23
N PRO A 95 3.02 2.58 6.93
CA PRO A 95 1.66 2.63 6.40
C PRO A 95 1.16 4.09 6.23
N THR A 96 0.22 4.27 5.32
CA THR A 96 -0.44 5.53 5.02
C THR A 96 -1.96 5.30 4.93
N PRO A 97 -2.65 5.20 6.08
CA PRO A 97 -4.09 4.99 6.11
C PRO A 97 -4.85 6.28 5.78
N VAL A 98 -6.18 6.17 5.75
CA VAL A 98 -7.09 7.32 5.73
C VAL A 98 -7.89 7.39 7.03
N ASN A 99 -8.25 8.60 7.43
CA ASN A 99 -9.15 8.88 8.53
C ASN A 99 -10.60 8.46 8.20
N ALA A 100 -11.49 8.48 9.19
CA ALA A 100 -12.90 8.14 9.00
C ALA A 100 -13.64 9.05 8.00
N ASP A 101 -13.15 10.26 7.79
CA ASP A 101 -13.63 11.23 6.81
C ASP A 101 -12.95 11.11 5.44
N HIS A 102 -12.19 10.02 5.23
CA HIS A 102 -11.40 9.74 4.04
C HIS A 102 -10.26 10.74 3.74
N THR A 103 -9.88 11.58 4.70
CA THR A 103 -8.66 12.39 4.56
C THR A 103 -7.41 11.54 4.78
N PRO A 104 -6.29 11.83 4.10
CA PRO A 104 -5.02 11.14 4.34
C PRO A 104 -4.55 11.27 5.79
N ASP A 105 -4.19 10.15 6.42
CA ASP A 105 -3.49 10.17 7.71
C ASP A 105 -1.99 10.04 7.48
N LEU A 106 -1.29 11.16 7.58
CA LEU A 106 0.16 11.24 7.40
C LEU A 106 0.94 11.03 8.71
N THR A 107 0.25 10.83 9.84
CA THR A 107 0.89 10.64 11.16
C THR A 107 2.03 9.62 11.15
N PRO A 108 1.89 8.43 10.49
CA PRO A 108 3.00 7.48 10.47
C PRO A 108 4.22 7.98 9.68
N VAL A 109 3.99 8.68 8.56
CA VAL A 109 5.07 9.24 7.73
C VAL A 109 5.77 10.39 8.43
N GLU A 110 5.01 11.29 9.05
CA GLU A 110 5.54 12.40 9.86
C GLU A 110 6.32 11.88 11.07
N GLY A 111 5.80 10.86 11.77
CA GLY A 111 6.47 10.20 12.88
C GLY A 111 7.79 9.53 12.46
N ALA A 112 7.79 8.81 11.34
CA ALA A 112 8.99 8.21 10.78
C ALA A 112 10.01 9.27 10.38
N SER A 113 9.58 10.38 9.76
CA SER A 113 10.43 11.51 9.40
C SER A 113 11.03 12.19 10.64
N THR A 114 10.26 12.33 11.72
CA THR A 114 10.71 12.88 13.00
C THR A 114 11.81 12.01 13.63
N ILE A 115 11.58 10.70 13.73
CA ILE A 115 12.55 9.75 14.27
C ILE A 115 13.83 9.74 13.44
N LEU A 116 13.67 9.66 12.13
CA LEU A 116 14.80 9.65 11.21
C LEU A 116 15.57 10.97 11.28
N GLY A 117 14.87 12.11 11.33
CA GLY A 117 15.46 13.44 11.44
C GLY A 117 16.39 13.57 12.65
N ARG A 118 15.95 13.12 13.84
CA ARG A 118 16.79 13.12 15.07
C ARG A 118 18.08 12.29 14.94
N ASN A 119 18.10 11.36 14.01
CA ASN A 119 19.21 10.42 13.82
C ASN A 119 19.93 10.60 12.48
N LEU A 120 19.49 11.57 11.67
CA LEU A 120 20.06 11.84 10.36
C LEU A 120 21.49 12.41 10.48
N THR A 121 22.36 11.97 9.60
CA THR A 121 23.77 12.41 9.56
C THR A 121 24.08 13.03 8.19
N LYS A 122 25.06 13.95 8.14
CA LYS A 122 25.47 14.59 6.87
C LYS A 122 25.83 13.55 5.79
N GLY A 123 25.43 13.81 4.55
CA GLY A 123 25.66 12.91 3.41
C GLY A 123 24.64 11.77 3.32
N SER A 124 23.57 11.80 4.11
CA SER A 124 22.47 10.82 4.01
C SER A 124 21.54 11.08 2.84
N ILE A 125 20.97 9.99 2.30
CA ILE A 125 19.87 10.03 1.34
C ILE A 125 18.67 9.35 1.99
N VAL A 126 17.50 10.01 1.97
CA VAL A 126 16.23 9.49 2.48
C VAL A 126 15.27 9.25 1.32
N VAL A 127 14.82 8.03 1.15
CA VAL A 127 13.87 7.63 0.10
C VAL A 127 12.57 7.18 0.75
N TYR A 128 11.46 7.81 0.38
CA TYR A 128 10.13 7.41 0.84
C TYR A 128 9.53 6.41 -0.15
N GLU A 129 8.97 5.32 0.39
CA GLU A 129 8.20 4.33 -0.36
C GLU A 129 6.71 4.32 0.00
N SER A 130 6.37 4.94 1.12
CA SER A 130 4.98 5.08 1.57
C SER A 130 4.13 5.79 0.53
N THR A 131 2.92 5.30 0.28
CA THR A 131 1.99 5.93 -0.67
C THR A 131 1.52 7.27 -0.14
N VAL A 132 1.75 8.33 -0.91
CA VAL A 132 1.38 9.70 -0.53
C VAL A 132 0.85 10.46 -1.76
N TYR A 133 0.13 11.58 -1.53
CA TYR A 133 -0.21 12.48 -2.63
C TYR A 133 0.98 13.32 -3.09
N PRO A 134 0.99 13.82 -4.34
CA PRO A 134 2.11 14.61 -4.87
C PRO A 134 2.44 15.83 -4.01
N GLY A 135 3.71 15.92 -3.60
CA GLY A 135 4.27 16.98 -2.80
C GLY A 135 4.53 16.62 -1.33
N VAL A 136 4.04 15.50 -0.80
CA VAL A 136 4.23 15.16 0.61
C VAL A 136 5.71 15.02 0.97
N THR A 137 6.51 14.37 0.15
CA THR A 137 7.96 14.22 0.42
C THR A 137 8.63 15.56 0.56
N GLU A 138 8.40 16.49 -0.38
CA GLU A 138 9.09 17.78 -0.41
C GLU A 138 8.45 18.80 0.54
N ASP A 139 7.10 18.89 0.58
CA ASP A 139 6.38 19.95 1.27
C ASP A 139 6.16 19.64 2.77
N ILE A 140 6.20 18.35 3.17
CA ILE A 140 5.93 17.91 4.56
C ILE A 140 7.14 17.20 5.17
N CYS A 141 7.65 16.13 4.53
CA CYS A 141 8.71 15.33 5.13
C CYS A 141 10.04 16.07 5.22
N VAL A 142 10.44 16.80 4.17
CA VAL A 142 11.70 17.57 4.18
C VAL A 142 11.74 18.60 5.31
N PRO A 143 10.72 19.46 5.54
CA PRO A 143 10.71 20.38 6.68
C PRO A 143 10.85 19.69 8.04
N ILE A 144 10.26 18.51 8.22
CA ILE A 144 10.39 17.72 9.46
C ILE A 144 11.83 17.22 9.61
N LEU A 145 12.42 16.66 8.56
CA LEU A 145 13.81 16.19 8.57
C LEU A 145 14.79 17.33 8.89
N GLU A 146 14.61 18.51 8.28
CA GLU A 146 15.44 19.69 8.54
C GLU A 146 15.31 20.17 9.99
N LYS A 147 14.09 20.28 10.49
CA LYS A 147 13.80 20.73 11.86
C LYS A 147 14.43 19.81 12.90
N GLU A 148 14.25 18.51 12.74
CA GLU A 148 14.68 17.53 13.74
C GLU A 148 16.17 17.24 13.70
N SER A 149 16.80 17.34 12.52
CA SER A 149 18.23 17.09 12.35
C SER A 149 19.10 18.34 12.54
N GLY A 150 18.56 19.52 12.31
CA GLY A 150 19.33 20.77 12.14
C GLY A 150 20.15 20.82 10.85
N LEU A 151 19.96 19.87 9.95
CA LEU A 151 20.63 19.77 8.66
C LEU A 151 19.80 20.43 7.56
N LYS A 152 20.43 20.78 6.43
CA LYS A 152 19.77 21.41 5.28
C LYS A 152 19.65 20.43 4.13
N CYS A 153 18.41 20.24 3.63
CA CYS A 153 18.14 19.45 2.45
C CYS A 153 18.80 20.07 1.21
N GLY A 154 19.34 19.24 0.35
CA GLY A 154 20.09 19.67 -0.84
C GLY A 154 21.55 20.00 -0.56
N ILE A 155 21.92 20.28 0.69
CA ILE A 155 23.29 20.61 1.11
C ILE A 155 23.88 19.49 1.99
N ASP A 156 23.23 19.18 3.10
CA ASP A 156 23.73 18.21 4.10
C ASP A 156 23.15 16.82 3.91
N PHE A 157 21.95 16.72 3.35
CA PHE A 157 21.28 15.45 3.00
C PHE A 157 20.42 15.62 1.74
N LYS A 158 20.03 14.51 1.16
CA LYS A 158 19.22 14.46 -0.06
C LYS A 158 17.97 13.61 0.17
N VAL A 159 16.96 13.82 -0.68
CA VAL A 159 15.71 13.05 -0.64
C VAL A 159 15.32 12.51 -2.00
N GLY A 160 14.54 11.44 -1.98
CA GLY A 160 13.91 10.85 -3.15
C GLY A 160 12.64 10.12 -2.80
N TYR A 161 11.99 9.57 -3.81
CA TYR A 161 10.78 8.79 -3.67
C TYR A 161 10.79 7.60 -4.64
N SER A 162 10.35 6.46 -4.16
CA SER A 162 10.26 5.23 -4.96
C SER A 162 9.02 4.44 -4.52
N PRO A 163 7.90 4.52 -5.25
CA PRO A 163 6.66 3.89 -4.82
C PRO A 163 6.76 2.37 -4.76
N GLU A 164 6.12 1.77 -3.75
CA GLU A 164 5.93 0.33 -3.73
C GLU A 164 4.88 -0.09 -4.75
N ARG A 165 5.19 -1.14 -5.52
CA ARG A 165 4.34 -1.70 -6.57
C ARG A 165 3.99 -3.18 -6.37
N ILE A 166 4.50 -3.81 -5.29
CA ILE A 166 4.19 -5.20 -4.95
C ILE A 166 2.77 -5.27 -4.39
N ASN A 167 2.01 -6.25 -4.83
CA ASN A 167 0.70 -6.56 -4.25
C ASN A 167 0.88 -7.59 -3.12
N PRO A 168 0.43 -7.32 -1.89
CA PRO A 168 0.46 -8.30 -0.81
C PRO A 168 -0.16 -9.64 -1.25
N GLY A 169 0.51 -10.75 -0.92
CA GLY A 169 0.09 -12.10 -1.30
C GLY A 169 0.37 -12.49 -2.77
N ASP A 170 0.90 -11.61 -3.60
CA ASP A 170 1.30 -11.93 -4.97
C ASP A 170 2.66 -12.65 -4.96
N LYS A 171 2.68 -13.90 -5.43
CA LYS A 171 3.90 -14.72 -5.48
C LYS A 171 4.65 -14.61 -6.79
N GLU A 172 4.03 -14.08 -7.82
CA GLU A 172 4.61 -13.93 -9.16
C GLU A 172 5.32 -12.60 -9.33
N HIS A 173 4.69 -11.49 -8.89
CA HIS A 173 5.22 -10.14 -9.03
C HIS A 173 5.91 -9.69 -7.75
N ARG A 174 7.23 -9.93 -7.70
CA ARG A 174 8.10 -9.59 -6.56
C ARG A 174 9.01 -8.42 -6.91
N ILE A 175 9.70 -7.87 -5.91
CA ILE A 175 10.59 -6.71 -6.07
C ILE A 175 11.62 -6.89 -7.20
N ASN A 176 12.08 -8.10 -7.45
CA ASN A 176 13.11 -8.36 -8.46
C ASN A 176 12.57 -8.34 -9.91
N ASN A 177 11.30 -8.66 -10.13
CA ASN A 177 10.75 -8.81 -11.49
C ASN A 177 9.73 -7.73 -11.90
N ILE A 178 9.52 -6.71 -11.08
CA ILE A 178 8.71 -5.53 -11.40
C ILE A 178 9.61 -4.34 -11.64
N VAL A 179 9.43 -3.61 -12.74
CA VAL A 179 10.10 -2.33 -12.97
C VAL A 179 9.77 -1.37 -11.83
N LYS A 180 10.78 -0.91 -11.09
CA LYS A 180 10.61 0.01 -9.97
C LYS A 180 10.71 1.46 -10.46
N ILE A 181 9.80 2.34 -10.02
CA ILE A 181 9.93 3.77 -10.27
C ILE A 181 10.87 4.34 -9.21
N VAL A 182 11.80 5.19 -9.62
CA VAL A 182 12.71 5.92 -8.73
C VAL A 182 12.75 7.40 -9.10
N SER A 183 12.89 8.24 -8.11
CA SER A 183 13.04 9.69 -8.31
C SER A 183 13.97 10.28 -7.25
N GLY A 184 14.59 11.39 -7.58
CA GLY A 184 15.48 12.14 -6.69
C GLY A 184 15.21 13.64 -6.80
N MET A 185 15.64 14.39 -5.80
CA MET A 185 15.49 15.84 -5.79
C MET A 185 16.37 16.54 -6.84
N ASP A 186 17.42 15.87 -7.29
CA ASP A 186 18.32 16.28 -8.37
C ASP A 186 18.84 15.04 -9.11
N GLU A 187 19.50 15.24 -10.25
CA GLU A 187 19.97 14.19 -11.14
C GLU A 187 21.01 13.27 -10.46
N GLU A 188 21.93 13.84 -9.68
CA GLU A 188 22.93 13.08 -8.93
C GLU A 188 22.26 12.13 -7.92
N THR A 189 21.28 12.63 -7.16
CA THR A 189 20.52 11.86 -6.20
C THR A 189 19.71 10.76 -6.88
N LEU A 190 19.06 11.07 -8.00
CA LEU A 190 18.32 10.10 -8.82
C LEU A 190 19.21 8.98 -9.29
N ASP A 191 20.42 9.28 -9.76
CA ASP A 191 21.37 8.27 -10.22
C ASP A 191 21.83 7.35 -9.09
N VAL A 192 22.09 7.89 -7.90
CA VAL A 192 22.46 7.10 -6.72
C VAL A 192 21.31 6.18 -6.32
N ILE A 193 20.09 6.72 -6.24
CA ILE A 193 18.89 5.94 -5.89
C ILE A 193 18.67 4.82 -6.91
N ALA A 194 18.74 5.11 -8.21
CA ALA A 194 18.60 4.13 -9.27
C ALA A 194 19.59 2.97 -9.10
N LYS A 195 20.87 3.28 -8.93
CA LYS A 195 21.92 2.26 -8.73
C LYS A 195 21.72 1.42 -7.46
N VAL A 196 21.17 2.00 -6.38
CA VAL A 196 20.86 1.26 -5.17
C VAL A 196 19.72 0.26 -5.42
N TYR A 197 18.63 0.70 -6.06
CA TYR A 197 17.51 -0.21 -6.36
C TYR A 197 17.86 -1.28 -7.40
N GLU A 198 18.72 -1.00 -8.36
CA GLU A 198 19.23 -1.99 -9.34
C GLU A 198 20.00 -3.15 -8.69
N LEU A 199 20.43 -3.03 -7.43
CA LEU A 199 21.01 -4.16 -6.69
C LEU A 199 20.01 -5.30 -6.47
N VAL A 200 18.72 -4.99 -6.39
CA VAL A 200 17.64 -5.92 -6.03
C VAL A 200 16.53 -6.02 -7.08
N VAL A 201 16.44 -5.08 -8.00
CA VAL A 201 15.42 -5.01 -9.07
C VAL A 201 16.05 -5.43 -10.39
N GLU A 202 15.87 -6.69 -10.76
CA GLU A 202 16.41 -7.24 -12.03
C GLU A 202 15.67 -6.74 -13.26
N ALA A 203 14.36 -6.43 -13.11
CA ALA A 203 13.54 -5.88 -14.17
C ALA A 203 13.91 -4.43 -14.58
N GLY A 204 14.85 -3.81 -13.83
CA GLY A 204 15.31 -2.45 -14.06
C GLY A 204 14.47 -1.40 -13.35
N VAL A 205 14.92 -0.14 -13.46
CA VAL A 205 14.27 1.01 -12.84
C VAL A 205 13.83 2.02 -13.89
N HIS A 206 12.68 2.67 -13.62
CA HIS A 206 12.22 3.83 -14.38
C HIS A 206 12.55 5.09 -13.60
N LYS A 207 13.43 5.93 -14.15
CA LYS A 207 13.78 7.23 -13.57
C LYS A 207 12.68 8.23 -13.88
N ALA A 208 11.92 8.63 -12.88
CA ALA A 208 10.89 9.65 -13.02
C ALA A 208 11.53 11.05 -13.03
N GLU A 209 10.92 11.96 -13.76
CA GLU A 209 11.39 13.35 -13.95
C GLU A 209 11.49 14.14 -12.63
N SER A 210 10.60 13.84 -11.67
CA SER A 210 10.61 14.47 -10.36
C SER A 210 9.96 13.57 -9.29
N ILE A 211 10.16 13.93 -8.02
CA ILE A 211 9.52 13.27 -6.87
C ILE A 211 7.99 13.32 -7.03
N LYS A 212 7.43 14.48 -7.35
CA LYS A 212 5.97 14.65 -7.54
C LYS A 212 5.41 13.80 -8.67
N VAL A 213 6.16 13.58 -9.74
CA VAL A 213 5.76 12.66 -10.82
C VAL A 213 5.71 11.22 -10.33
N ALA A 214 6.69 10.78 -9.55
CA ALA A 214 6.72 9.43 -9.01
C ALA A 214 5.61 9.20 -7.96
N GLU A 215 5.34 10.17 -7.10
CA GLU A 215 4.21 10.15 -6.16
C GLU A 215 2.86 10.06 -6.91
N ALA A 216 2.68 10.89 -7.96
CA ALA A 216 1.47 10.87 -8.79
C ALA A 216 1.29 9.53 -9.49
N ALA A 217 2.36 8.95 -10.05
CA ALA A 217 2.32 7.66 -10.75
C ALA A 217 1.74 6.56 -9.86
N LYS A 218 2.17 6.50 -8.59
CA LYS A 218 1.66 5.52 -7.63
C LYS A 218 0.15 5.64 -7.43
N VAL A 219 -0.33 6.84 -7.18
CA VAL A 219 -1.75 7.07 -6.85
C VAL A 219 -2.64 6.77 -8.05
N ILE A 220 -2.21 7.13 -9.28
CA ILE A 220 -3.03 6.87 -10.47
C ILE A 220 -3.10 5.39 -10.85
N GLU A 221 -2.09 4.57 -10.56
CA GLU A 221 -2.14 3.11 -10.80
C GLU A 221 -3.35 2.47 -10.11
N ASN A 222 -3.60 2.82 -8.85
CA ASN A 222 -4.72 2.30 -8.08
C ASN A 222 -6.03 3.02 -8.40
N SER A 223 -6.01 4.34 -8.63
CA SER A 223 -7.20 5.10 -9.02
C SER A 223 -7.76 4.64 -10.36
N GLN A 224 -6.91 4.32 -11.34
CA GLN A 224 -7.33 3.77 -12.63
C GLN A 224 -8.06 2.43 -12.43
N ARG A 225 -7.50 1.54 -11.61
CA ARG A 225 -8.12 0.24 -11.31
C ARG A 225 -9.46 0.40 -10.61
N ASP A 226 -9.53 1.29 -9.63
CA ASP A 226 -10.74 1.60 -8.88
C ASP A 226 -11.87 2.10 -9.81
N ILE A 227 -11.58 3.07 -10.67
CA ILE A 227 -12.53 3.62 -11.63
C ILE A 227 -13.02 2.56 -12.63
N ASN A 228 -12.11 1.71 -13.14
CA ASN A 228 -12.50 0.64 -14.06
C ASN A 228 -13.42 -0.38 -13.39
N ILE A 229 -13.17 -0.74 -12.12
CA ILE A 229 -14.08 -1.61 -11.36
C ILE A 229 -15.41 -0.91 -11.11
N ALA A 230 -15.39 0.39 -10.74
CA ALA A 230 -16.62 1.17 -10.56
C ALA A 230 -17.48 1.20 -11.82
N PHE A 231 -16.87 1.36 -12.98
CA PHE A 231 -17.57 1.29 -14.25
C PHE A 231 -18.24 -0.07 -14.46
N MET A 232 -17.53 -1.19 -14.18
CA MET A 232 -18.12 -2.52 -14.27
C MET A 232 -19.24 -2.73 -13.24
N ASN A 233 -19.08 -2.19 -12.03
CA ASN A 233 -20.11 -2.23 -11.00
C ASN A 233 -21.37 -1.47 -11.44
N GLU A 234 -21.24 -0.26 -11.98
CA GLU A 234 -22.36 0.51 -12.52
C GLU A 234 -23.06 -0.24 -13.67
N LEU A 235 -22.30 -0.83 -14.60
CA LEU A 235 -22.85 -1.67 -15.66
C LEU A 235 -23.65 -2.85 -15.10
N SER A 236 -23.17 -3.50 -14.04
CA SER A 236 -23.89 -4.61 -13.41
C SER A 236 -25.23 -4.17 -12.82
N ILE A 237 -25.29 -2.97 -12.23
CA ILE A 237 -26.53 -2.39 -11.72
C ILE A 237 -27.50 -2.07 -12.87
N ILE A 238 -27.02 -1.48 -13.96
CA ILE A 238 -27.81 -1.15 -15.14
C ILE A 238 -28.38 -2.41 -15.78
N PHE A 239 -27.53 -3.42 -16.04
CA PHE A 239 -27.95 -4.65 -16.72
C PHE A 239 -28.89 -5.48 -15.85
N ASN A 240 -28.70 -5.49 -14.53
CA ASN A 240 -29.66 -6.11 -13.61
C ASN A 240 -31.06 -5.49 -13.76
N LYS A 241 -31.17 -4.16 -13.86
CA LYS A 241 -32.45 -3.46 -14.10
C LYS A 241 -33.05 -3.75 -15.47
N MET A 242 -32.20 -4.04 -16.47
CA MET A 242 -32.63 -4.40 -17.82
C MET A 242 -32.97 -5.89 -17.97
N GLY A 243 -32.67 -6.72 -16.97
CA GLY A 243 -32.83 -8.17 -17.05
C GLY A 243 -31.79 -8.84 -17.97
N ILE A 244 -30.63 -8.24 -18.14
CA ILE A 244 -29.52 -8.72 -18.99
C ILE A 244 -28.41 -9.29 -18.08
N ASP A 245 -27.86 -10.44 -18.47
CA ASP A 245 -26.74 -11.01 -17.75
C ASP A 245 -25.44 -10.26 -18.02
N THR A 246 -24.89 -9.64 -16.98
CA THR A 246 -23.67 -8.83 -17.06
C THR A 246 -22.47 -9.63 -17.56
N LYS A 247 -22.33 -10.91 -17.13
CA LYS A 247 -21.22 -11.75 -17.53
C LYS A 247 -21.22 -11.98 -19.04
N SER A 248 -22.35 -12.33 -19.62
CA SER A 248 -22.52 -12.54 -21.06
C SER A 248 -22.19 -11.27 -21.86
N VAL A 249 -22.57 -10.08 -21.35
CA VAL A 249 -22.23 -8.82 -22.02
C VAL A 249 -20.70 -8.59 -22.00
N LEU A 250 -20.05 -8.80 -20.84
CA LEU A 250 -18.61 -8.61 -20.71
C LEU A 250 -17.81 -9.63 -21.54
N GLU A 251 -18.28 -10.87 -21.64
CA GLU A 251 -17.69 -11.89 -22.51
C GLU A 251 -17.78 -11.46 -23.98
N ALA A 252 -18.93 -11.01 -24.44
CA ALA A 252 -19.14 -10.51 -25.80
C ALA A 252 -18.25 -9.28 -26.10
N ALA A 253 -18.27 -8.26 -25.22
CA ALA A 253 -17.43 -7.07 -25.36
C ALA A 253 -15.94 -7.40 -25.32
N GLY A 254 -15.54 -8.36 -24.50
CA GLY A 254 -14.17 -8.84 -24.33
C GLY A 254 -13.57 -9.55 -25.54
N THR A 255 -14.37 -9.82 -26.59
CA THR A 255 -13.87 -10.32 -27.89
C THR A 255 -13.15 -9.25 -28.68
N LYS A 256 -13.40 -7.96 -28.39
CA LYS A 256 -12.71 -6.85 -29.04
C LYS A 256 -11.29 -6.70 -28.48
N TRP A 257 -10.31 -6.62 -29.34
CA TRP A 257 -8.88 -6.63 -29.00
C TRP A 257 -8.43 -5.51 -28.04
N ASN A 258 -9.10 -4.36 -28.04
CA ASN A 258 -8.78 -3.20 -27.20
C ASN A 258 -9.74 -3.01 -26.01
N PHE A 259 -10.60 -3.99 -25.73
CA PHE A 259 -11.46 -3.95 -24.55
C PHE A 259 -10.67 -4.35 -23.30
N LEU A 260 -10.62 -3.46 -22.31
CA LEU A 260 -9.95 -3.73 -21.04
C LEU A 260 -10.84 -4.63 -20.17
N LYS A 261 -10.33 -5.80 -19.83
CA LYS A 261 -11.05 -6.82 -19.06
C LYS A 261 -11.03 -6.49 -17.57
N PHE A 262 -12.06 -5.85 -17.09
CA PHE A 262 -12.40 -5.68 -15.68
C PHE A 262 -13.75 -6.34 -15.41
N TYR A 263 -14.02 -6.64 -14.15
CA TYR A 263 -15.24 -7.32 -13.72
C TYR A 263 -15.85 -6.60 -12.52
N PRO A 264 -17.20 -6.69 -12.32
CA PRO A 264 -17.83 -6.19 -11.12
C PRO A 264 -17.29 -6.91 -9.87
N GLY A 265 -17.17 -6.18 -8.76
CA GLY A 265 -16.70 -6.76 -7.51
C GLY A 265 -16.63 -5.75 -6.38
N LEU A 266 -16.45 -6.25 -5.17
CA LEU A 266 -16.22 -5.44 -3.99
C LEU A 266 -14.79 -4.91 -4.00
N VAL A 267 -14.61 -3.64 -3.69
CA VAL A 267 -13.29 -2.99 -3.62
C VAL A 267 -12.94 -2.70 -2.16
N GLY A 268 -12.17 -3.60 -1.56
CA GLY A 268 -11.65 -3.50 -0.20
C GLY A 268 -10.12 -3.36 -0.16
N GLY A 269 -9.55 -3.56 1.04
CA GLY A 269 -8.12 -3.46 1.29
C GLY A 269 -7.61 -2.04 1.45
N HIS A 270 -6.28 -1.91 1.53
CA HIS A 270 -5.64 -0.65 1.89
C HIS A 270 -4.99 0.09 0.71
N CYS A 271 -5.17 -0.38 -0.52
CA CYS A 271 -4.60 0.28 -1.70
C CYS A 271 -5.69 0.84 -2.60
N ILE A 272 -6.44 -0.03 -3.31
CA ILE A 272 -7.39 0.41 -4.35
C ILE A 272 -8.51 1.28 -3.75
N GLY A 273 -9.00 0.93 -2.56
CA GLY A 273 -10.06 1.67 -1.87
C GLY A 273 -9.58 2.91 -1.10
N VAL A 274 -8.26 3.15 -1.01
CA VAL A 274 -7.65 4.19 -0.18
C VAL A 274 -6.89 5.22 -1.01
N ASP A 275 -5.99 4.79 -1.90
CA ASP A 275 -5.12 5.68 -2.67
C ASP A 275 -5.87 6.77 -3.48
N PRO A 276 -7.07 6.50 -4.06
CA PRO A 276 -7.83 7.54 -4.76
C PRO A 276 -8.16 8.75 -3.87
N TYR A 277 -8.38 8.54 -2.57
CA TYR A 277 -8.67 9.63 -1.64
C TYR A 277 -7.48 10.57 -1.42
N TYR A 278 -6.25 10.06 -1.52
CA TYR A 278 -5.04 10.88 -1.49
C TYR A 278 -5.02 11.91 -2.62
N LEU A 279 -5.38 11.47 -3.84
CA LEU A 279 -5.40 12.37 -5.01
C LEU A 279 -6.57 13.35 -4.94
N THR A 280 -7.76 12.90 -4.52
CA THR A 280 -8.93 13.79 -4.39
C THR A 280 -8.74 14.82 -3.30
N TYR A 281 -8.12 14.46 -2.17
CA TYR A 281 -7.76 15.40 -1.11
C TYR A 281 -6.84 16.53 -1.63
N LYS A 282 -5.79 16.16 -2.39
CA LYS A 282 -4.89 17.16 -2.99
C LYS A 282 -5.61 18.02 -4.03
N ALA A 283 -6.51 17.44 -4.83
CA ALA A 283 -7.31 18.17 -5.81
C ALA A 283 -8.21 19.21 -5.14
N GLU A 284 -8.92 18.84 -4.07
CA GLU A 284 -9.75 19.77 -3.27
C GLU A 284 -8.91 20.92 -2.69
N ALA A 285 -7.73 20.61 -2.14
CA ALA A 285 -6.81 21.63 -1.62
C ALA A 285 -6.33 22.62 -2.69
N LEU A 286 -6.36 22.21 -3.97
CA LEU A 286 -6.05 23.03 -5.13
C LEU A 286 -7.31 23.71 -5.75
N GLY A 287 -8.47 23.55 -5.13
CA GLY A 287 -9.75 24.11 -5.60
C GLY A 287 -10.41 23.34 -6.75
N TYR A 288 -10.00 22.07 -6.99
CA TYR A 288 -10.61 21.22 -8.01
C TYR A 288 -11.39 20.07 -7.37
N HIS A 289 -12.72 20.09 -7.52
CA HIS A 289 -13.56 18.98 -7.08
C HIS A 289 -13.49 17.82 -8.08
N SER A 290 -12.99 16.68 -7.64
CA SER A 290 -12.79 15.50 -8.48
C SER A 290 -14.15 14.88 -8.87
N GLN A 291 -14.45 14.80 -10.17
CA GLN A 291 -15.74 14.31 -10.68
C GLN A 291 -15.71 12.78 -10.84
N ILE A 292 -14.77 12.25 -11.59
CA ILE A 292 -14.71 10.83 -11.98
C ILE A 292 -14.27 9.97 -10.80
N ILE A 293 -13.22 10.36 -10.09
CA ILE A 293 -12.65 9.55 -9.02
C ILE A 293 -13.64 9.41 -7.86
N LEU A 294 -14.22 10.52 -7.39
CA LEU A 294 -15.19 10.48 -6.29
C LEU A 294 -16.48 9.75 -6.68
N SER A 295 -16.96 9.90 -7.93
CA SER A 295 -18.13 9.15 -8.40
C SER A 295 -17.84 7.64 -8.45
N GLY A 296 -16.66 7.25 -8.93
CA GLY A 296 -16.22 5.84 -8.92
C GLY A 296 -16.13 5.28 -7.50
N ARG A 297 -15.51 6.03 -6.59
CA ARG A 297 -15.46 5.64 -5.17
C ARG A 297 -16.83 5.40 -4.56
N ARG A 298 -17.75 6.32 -4.77
CA ARG A 298 -19.14 6.18 -4.25
C ARG A 298 -19.80 4.90 -4.78
N ILE A 299 -19.68 4.62 -6.08
CA ILE A 299 -20.23 3.39 -6.67
C ILE A 299 -19.64 2.15 -5.99
N ASN A 300 -18.30 2.11 -5.85
CA ASN A 300 -17.63 0.97 -5.24
C ASN A 300 -17.97 0.82 -3.74
N ASP A 301 -18.09 1.92 -3.02
CA ASP A 301 -18.45 1.91 -1.60
C ASP A 301 -19.88 1.43 -1.37
N ASP A 302 -20.81 1.76 -2.27
CA ASP A 302 -22.22 1.36 -2.19
C ASP A 302 -22.48 -0.10 -2.62
N MET A 303 -21.49 -0.80 -3.22
CA MET A 303 -21.69 -2.16 -3.73
C MET A 303 -22.01 -3.19 -2.64
N GLY A 304 -21.47 -3.05 -1.44
CA GLY A 304 -21.84 -3.93 -0.32
C GLY A 304 -23.32 -3.86 0.01
N LYS A 305 -23.84 -2.64 0.10
CA LYS A 305 -25.27 -2.38 0.30
C LYS A 305 -26.12 -2.93 -0.85
N TYR A 306 -25.72 -2.66 -2.09
CA TYR A 306 -26.41 -3.16 -3.29
C TYR A 306 -26.52 -4.69 -3.30
N VAL A 307 -25.46 -5.42 -2.92
CA VAL A 307 -25.48 -6.89 -2.83
C VAL A 307 -26.50 -7.36 -1.79
N ALA A 308 -26.50 -6.77 -0.60
CA ALA A 308 -27.45 -7.10 0.46
C ALA A 308 -28.92 -6.82 0.06
N GLU A 309 -29.18 -5.64 -0.52
CA GLU A 309 -30.52 -5.31 -1.01
C GLU A 309 -31.02 -6.27 -2.10
N ASN A 310 -30.14 -6.68 -3.01
CA ASN A 310 -30.50 -7.65 -4.05
C ASN A 310 -30.81 -9.03 -3.45
N LEU A 311 -30.05 -9.48 -2.46
CA LEU A 311 -30.38 -10.71 -1.75
C LEU A 311 -31.79 -10.65 -1.14
N VAL A 312 -32.12 -9.54 -0.47
CA VAL A 312 -33.47 -9.33 0.11
C VAL A 312 -34.54 -9.37 -0.96
N LYS A 313 -34.33 -8.69 -2.11
CA LYS A 313 -35.27 -8.72 -3.24
C LYS A 313 -35.46 -10.15 -3.80
N HIS A 314 -34.39 -10.95 -3.83
CA HIS A 314 -34.48 -12.34 -4.26
C HIS A 314 -35.22 -13.23 -3.25
N LEU A 315 -35.04 -13.02 -1.94
CA LEU A 315 -35.83 -13.70 -0.92
C LEU A 315 -37.32 -13.42 -1.07
N ILE A 316 -37.68 -12.14 -1.26
CA ILE A 316 -39.09 -11.72 -1.48
C ILE A 316 -39.66 -12.36 -2.73
N LYS A 317 -38.95 -12.32 -3.87
CA LYS A 317 -39.39 -12.95 -5.12
C LYS A 317 -39.56 -14.47 -5.02
N ALA A 318 -38.76 -15.12 -4.15
CA ALA A 318 -38.84 -16.54 -3.88
C ALA A 318 -39.84 -16.90 -2.77
N GLU A 319 -40.64 -15.92 -2.31
CA GLU A 319 -41.62 -16.09 -1.22
C GLU A 319 -41.00 -16.64 0.07
N LYS A 320 -39.73 -16.30 0.35
CA LYS A 320 -39.02 -16.65 1.58
C LYS A 320 -39.10 -15.53 2.60
N PRO A 321 -39.20 -15.86 3.91
CA PRO A 321 -39.16 -14.83 4.95
C PRO A 321 -37.82 -14.10 4.93
N VAL A 322 -37.84 -12.77 5.00
CA VAL A 322 -36.64 -11.95 5.07
C VAL A 322 -36.07 -11.95 6.48
N LYS A 323 -36.88 -11.56 7.45
CA LYS A 323 -36.46 -11.53 8.85
C LYS A 323 -36.10 -12.94 9.34
N ASN A 324 -34.94 -13.06 9.98
CA ASN A 324 -34.36 -14.34 10.43
C ASN A 324 -34.04 -15.33 9.30
N ALA A 325 -33.94 -14.90 8.05
CA ALA A 325 -33.47 -15.75 6.97
C ALA A 325 -32.07 -16.30 7.30
N LYS A 326 -31.84 -17.58 6.99
CA LYS A 326 -30.52 -18.18 7.13
C LYS A 326 -29.69 -17.85 5.90
N VAL A 327 -28.70 -17.00 6.07
CA VAL A 327 -27.78 -16.52 5.02
C VAL A 327 -26.37 -16.93 5.39
N ALA A 328 -25.65 -17.53 4.47
CA ALA A 328 -24.22 -17.81 4.59
C ALA A 328 -23.43 -16.88 3.67
N ILE A 329 -22.40 -16.27 4.22
CA ILE A 329 -21.40 -15.48 3.48
C ILE A 329 -20.13 -16.34 3.43
N LEU A 330 -19.66 -16.66 2.22
CA LEU A 330 -18.46 -17.45 2.01
C LEU A 330 -17.32 -16.52 1.58
N GLY A 331 -16.30 -16.40 2.45
CA GLY A 331 -15.19 -15.45 2.32
C GLY A 331 -15.45 -14.16 3.09
N PHE A 332 -14.40 -13.69 3.77
CA PHE A 332 -14.43 -12.45 4.54
C PHE A 332 -13.22 -11.55 4.25
N THR A 333 -12.11 -12.14 3.86
CA THR A 333 -10.91 -11.38 3.50
C THR A 333 -11.19 -10.47 2.30
N PHE A 334 -10.47 -9.37 2.20
CA PHE A 334 -10.68 -8.42 1.09
C PHE A 334 -10.20 -8.96 -0.27
N LYS A 335 -9.38 -10.01 -0.26
CA LYS A 335 -8.78 -10.63 -1.45
C LYS A 335 -8.57 -12.12 -1.22
N GLU A 336 -8.72 -12.92 -2.28
CA GLU A 336 -8.40 -14.34 -2.26
C GLU A 336 -6.93 -14.61 -1.91
N ASN A 337 -6.67 -15.72 -1.23
CA ASN A 337 -5.33 -16.15 -0.81
C ASN A 337 -4.55 -15.15 0.09
N CYS A 338 -5.25 -14.21 0.72
CA CYS A 338 -4.67 -13.24 1.62
C CYS A 338 -5.46 -13.24 2.94
N PRO A 339 -4.83 -13.49 4.10
CA PRO A 339 -5.55 -13.56 5.40
C PRO A 339 -5.96 -12.18 5.95
N ASP A 340 -5.75 -11.12 5.19
CA ASP A 340 -6.01 -9.75 5.61
C ASP A 340 -7.49 -9.38 5.49
N THR A 341 -8.06 -8.89 6.59
CA THR A 341 -9.46 -8.49 6.71
C THR A 341 -9.67 -6.98 6.76
N ARG A 342 -8.59 -6.20 6.72
CA ARG A 342 -8.68 -4.73 6.81
C ARG A 342 -9.47 -4.15 5.65
N ASN A 343 -10.40 -3.25 5.97
CA ASN A 343 -11.27 -2.60 4.99
C ASN A 343 -12.06 -3.60 4.10
N THR A 344 -12.37 -4.79 4.58
CA THR A 344 -13.22 -5.72 3.82
C THR A 344 -14.62 -5.13 3.65
N LYS A 345 -15.12 -5.14 2.42
CA LYS A 345 -16.49 -4.69 2.09
C LYS A 345 -17.57 -5.68 2.47
N ILE A 346 -17.20 -6.87 2.95
CA ILE A 346 -18.14 -7.84 3.52
C ILE A 346 -18.82 -7.29 4.78
N ILE A 347 -18.10 -6.45 5.55
CA ILE A 347 -18.68 -5.77 6.73
C ILE A 347 -19.89 -4.92 6.32
N ASP A 348 -19.85 -4.24 5.19
CA ASP A 348 -20.93 -3.40 4.70
C ASP A 348 -22.17 -4.26 4.31
N ILE A 349 -21.94 -5.44 3.71
CA ILE A 349 -23.00 -6.43 3.45
C ILE A 349 -23.62 -6.89 4.76
N VAL A 350 -22.81 -7.24 5.76
CA VAL A 350 -23.29 -7.72 7.08
C VAL A 350 -24.11 -6.64 7.77
N LYS A 351 -23.64 -5.40 7.79
CA LYS A 351 -24.38 -4.27 8.39
C LYS A 351 -25.74 -4.09 7.73
N GLU A 352 -25.78 -4.05 6.41
CA GLU A 352 -27.01 -3.86 5.67
C GLU A 352 -27.98 -5.03 5.86
N LEU A 353 -27.51 -6.30 5.88
CA LEU A 353 -28.37 -7.46 6.16
C LEU A 353 -28.97 -7.41 7.56
N ARG A 354 -28.23 -6.90 8.55
CA ARG A 354 -28.73 -6.72 9.91
C ARG A 354 -29.88 -5.70 10.00
N GLU A 355 -29.86 -4.67 9.17
CA GLU A 355 -31.00 -3.72 9.09
C GLU A 355 -32.31 -4.40 8.66
N TYR A 356 -32.21 -5.50 7.89
CA TYR A 356 -33.35 -6.34 7.51
C TYR A 356 -33.66 -7.46 8.53
N GLY A 357 -32.96 -7.51 9.67
CA GLY A 357 -33.13 -8.55 10.69
C GLY A 357 -32.56 -9.90 10.28
N ILE A 358 -31.56 -9.90 9.43
CA ILE A 358 -30.81 -11.10 9.01
C ILE A 358 -29.47 -11.08 9.72
N GLU A 359 -29.17 -12.14 10.51
CA GLU A 359 -27.84 -12.35 11.08
C GLU A 359 -27.10 -13.40 10.22
N PRO A 360 -26.15 -12.99 9.35
CA PRO A 360 -25.50 -13.92 8.45
C PRO A 360 -24.46 -14.77 9.18
N ILE A 361 -24.27 -16.01 8.72
CA ILE A 361 -23.16 -16.89 9.13
C ILE A 361 -22.01 -16.62 8.16
N ILE A 362 -20.83 -16.30 8.69
CA ILE A 362 -19.64 -16.02 7.88
C ILE A 362 -18.71 -17.22 7.99
N SER A 363 -18.21 -17.69 6.86
CA SER A 363 -17.19 -18.75 6.78
C SER A 363 -16.05 -18.32 5.88
N ASP A 364 -14.83 -18.39 6.39
CA ASP A 364 -13.61 -18.09 5.64
C ASP A 364 -12.53 -19.12 6.00
N THR A 365 -11.88 -19.69 5.00
CA THR A 365 -10.87 -20.74 5.19
C THR A 365 -9.47 -20.18 5.41
N THR A 366 -9.24 -18.92 5.09
CA THR A 366 -7.94 -18.23 5.18
C THR A 366 -7.82 -17.34 6.41
N CYS A 367 -8.94 -16.91 6.98
CA CYS A 367 -8.97 -16.06 8.16
C CYS A 367 -9.11 -16.91 9.42
N LEU A 368 -8.03 -17.07 10.19
CA LEU A 368 -8.00 -17.80 11.46
C LEU A 368 -8.85 -17.16 12.58
N LEU A 369 -9.31 -15.92 12.41
CA LEU A 369 -10.18 -15.20 13.35
C LEU A 369 -11.64 -15.66 13.32
N TYR A 370 -12.01 -16.54 12.39
CA TYR A 370 -13.39 -16.97 12.15
C TYR A 370 -13.81 -18.28 12.80
N THR A 371 -13.28 -18.57 13.96
CA THR A 371 -13.90 -19.56 14.87
C THR A 371 -14.92 -18.92 15.83
N SER A 372 -15.08 -17.59 15.78
CA SER A 372 -16.05 -16.85 16.62
C SER A 372 -17.33 -16.53 15.85
N PRO A 373 -18.51 -16.75 16.46
CA PRO A 373 -19.80 -16.45 15.83
C PRO A 373 -20.14 -14.96 15.74
N SER A 374 -19.23 -14.04 16.12
CA SER A 374 -19.51 -12.60 16.13
C SER A 374 -18.48 -11.78 15.37
N PRO A 375 -18.90 -10.94 14.41
CA PRO A 375 -18.02 -9.95 13.75
C PRO A 375 -17.50 -8.85 14.68
N ARG A 376 -17.86 -8.84 15.95
CA ARG A 376 -17.37 -7.85 16.93
C ARG A 376 -15.90 -8.07 17.33
N ASP A 377 -15.39 -9.27 17.06
CA ASP A 377 -14.03 -9.66 17.45
C ASP A 377 -13.00 -9.38 16.35
N CYS A 378 -13.40 -8.67 15.28
CA CYS A 378 -12.57 -8.37 14.11
C CYS A 378 -12.32 -6.86 13.92
N SER A 379 -12.63 -6.02 14.92
CA SER A 379 -12.37 -4.57 14.90
C SER A 379 -11.04 -4.21 15.54
#